data_1723708a8e2c48ee3d9e110821088c08
#
_entry.id   1723708a8e2c48ee3d9e110821088c08
#
_cell.length_a   1.000
_cell.length_b   1.000
_cell.length_c   1.000
_cell.angle_alpha   90.00
_cell.angle_beta   90.00
_cell.angle_gamma   90.00
#
_symmetry.space_group_name_H-M   'P 1'
#
loop_
_entity.id
_entity.type
_entity.pdbx_description
1 polymer ?
#
loop_
_entity_poly.entity_id
_entity_poly.type
_entity_poly.pdbx_seq_one_letter_code
_entity_poly.pdbx_strand_id
1 'polypeptide(L)'
;MEMKELATERIKLRAVEPIDASMLFIWENNPANWKISHTEVPFSMHNIHQLIEQFSSVRTSGQLRMIVELQENNKAIGAIDLYDVNFKHGFATLGILIADTQERGKGYAFEAISLFCDYCREV
;
A
#
# COMPACT_ATOMS: atom_id res chain seq x y z
N MET A 1 -17.84 17.09 7.40
CA MET A 1 -16.82 16.90 6.35
C MET A 1 -16.98 15.50 5.78
N GLU A 2 -17.27 15.45 4.51
CA GLU A 2 -17.39 14.15 3.85
C GLU A 2 -15.99 13.63 3.49
N MET A 3 -15.71 12.41 3.89
CA MET A 3 -14.50 11.74 3.44
C MET A 3 -14.71 11.30 2.00
N LYS A 4 -13.74 11.65 1.15
CA LYS A 4 -13.76 11.17 -0.22
C LYS A 4 -13.63 9.66 -0.23
N GLU A 5 -14.48 9.00 -0.98
CA GLU A 5 -14.40 7.57 -1.13
C GLU A 5 -13.15 7.17 -1.92
N LEU A 6 -12.33 6.28 -1.34
CA LEU A 6 -11.13 5.79 -1.97
C LEU A 6 -11.44 4.53 -2.80
N ALA A 7 -12.24 4.74 -3.85
CA ALA A 7 -12.74 3.61 -4.65
C ALA A 7 -13.01 4.01 -6.10
N THR A 8 -12.83 3.05 -6.98
CA THR A 8 -13.33 3.06 -8.35
C THR A 8 -14.37 1.95 -8.48
N GLU A 9 -14.87 1.71 -9.70
CA GLU A 9 -15.79 0.60 -9.93
C GLU A 9 -15.14 -0.76 -9.69
N ARG A 10 -13.83 -0.87 -9.91
CA ARG A 10 -13.10 -2.14 -9.87
C ARG A 10 -12.33 -2.36 -8.58
N ILE A 11 -11.78 -1.31 -7.97
CA ILE A 11 -10.91 -1.42 -6.80
C ILE A 11 -11.29 -0.40 -5.73
N LYS A 12 -10.81 -0.67 -4.52
CA LYS A 12 -10.84 0.29 -3.41
C LYS A 12 -9.52 0.25 -2.66
N LEU A 13 -9.19 1.37 -2.03
CA LEU A 13 -8.02 1.49 -1.16
C LEU A 13 -8.50 1.59 0.28
N ARG A 14 -7.85 0.87 1.18
CA ARG A 14 -8.15 0.93 2.61
C ARG A 14 -6.88 0.97 3.44
N ALA A 15 -7.00 1.43 4.67
CA ALA A 15 -5.90 1.42 5.62
C ALA A 15 -5.43 0.00 5.91
N VAL A 16 -4.15 -0.14 6.26
CA VAL A 16 -3.60 -1.40 6.75
C VAL A 16 -4.12 -1.63 8.17
N GLU A 17 -4.58 -2.84 8.42
CA GLU A 17 -5.09 -3.27 9.72
C GLU A 17 -4.16 -4.32 10.34
N PRO A 18 -4.15 -4.47 11.68
CA PRO A 18 -3.33 -5.52 12.31
C PRO A 18 -3.62 -6.93 11.79
N ILE A 19 -4.84 -7.20 11.38
CA ILE A 19 -5.24 -8.49 10.80
C ILE A 19 -4.53 -8.79 9.48
N ASP A 20 -3.99 -7.77 8.83
CA ASP A 20 -3.24 -7.93 7.58
C ASP A 20 -1.83 -8.49 7.78
N ALA A 21 -1.38 -8.65 9.02
CA ALA A 21 0.00 -9.04 9.33
C ALA A 21 0.44 -10.32 8.61
N SER A 22 -0.39 -11.36 8.60
CA SER A 22 -0.06 -12.63 7.94
C SER A 22 0.11 -12.46 6.43
N MET A 23 -0.76 -11.69 5.81
CA MET A 23 -0.72 -11.40 4.38
C MET A 23 0.54 -10.60 4.04
N LEU A 24 0.84 -9.56 4.80
CA LEU A 24 2.02 -8.73 4.58
C LEU A 24 3.30 -9.54 4.78
N PHE A 25 3.32 -10.44 5.77
CA PHE A 25 4.44 -11.33 6.00
C PHE A 25 4.73 -12.18 4.75
N ILE A 26 3.68 -12.72 4.14
CA ILE A 26 3.81 -13.52 2.91
C ILE A 26 4.30 -12.64 1.74
N TRP A 27 3.69 -11.47 1.54
CA TRP A 27 4.05 -10.58 0.43
C TRP A 27 5.48 -10.06 0.54
N GLU A 28 5.86 -9.58 1.74
CA GLU A 28 7.19 -8.99 1.94
C GLU A 28 8.31 -10.03 1.90
N ASN A 29 8.02 -11.29 2.21
CA ASN A 29 9.00 -12.37 2.17
C ASN A 29 9.03 -13.14 0.86
N ASN A 30 8.17 -12.81 -0.10
CA ASN A 30 8.18 -13.45 -1.40
C ASN A 30 9.32 -12.86 -2.26
N PRO A 31 10.36 -13.65 -2.62
CA PRO A 31 11.49 -13.14 -3.41
C PRO A 31 11.08 -12.52 -4.75
N ALA A 32 9.97 -12.95 -5.32
CA ALA A 32 9.46 -12.38 -6.56
C ALA A 32 9.10 -10.88 -6.42
N ASN A 33 8.83 -10.43 -5.21
CA ASN A 33 8.46 -9.04 -4.91
C ASN A 33 9.66 -8.18 -4.49
N TRP A 34 10.81 -8.78 -4.19
CA TRP A 34 11.96 -8.07 -3.60
C TRP A 34 12.56 -7.01 -4.53
N LYS A 35 12.55 -7.23 -5.83
CA LYS A 35 13.03 -6.24 -6.80
C LYS A 35 12.17 -4.96 -6.76
N ILE A 36 10.89 -5.13 -6.53
CA ILE A 36 9.93 -4.02 -6.52
C ILE A 36 9.99 -3.30 -5.18
N SER A 37 10.07 -4.04 -4.07
CA SER A 37 10.03 -3.49 -2.71
C SER A 37 11.40 -3.11 -2.16
N HIS A 38 12.49 -3.37 -2.89
CA HIS A 38 13.88 -3.15 -2.44
C HIS A 38 14.22 -3.87 -1.14
N THR A 39 13.58 -5.02 -0.91
CA THR A 39 13.82 -5.83 0.29
C THR A 39 15.14 -6.59 0.15
N GLU A 40 16.03 -6.46 1.13
CA GLU A 40 17.34 -7.10 1.12
C GLU A 40 17.41 -8.32 2.04
N VAL A 41 16.57 -8.35 3.08
CA VAL A 41 16.55 -9.42 4.07
C VAL A 41 15.11 -9.84 4.36
N PRO A 42 14.89 -11.10 4.76
CA PRO A 42 13.55 -11.53 5.13
C PRO A 42 13.01 -10.75 6.33
N PHE A 43 11.71 -10.50 6.33
CA PHE A 43 11.02 -9.89 7.46
C PHE A 43 10.60 -10.96 8.46
N SER A 44 10.78 -10.69 9.77
CA SER A 44 10.16 -11.48 10.82
C SER A 44 8.72 -11.00 11.02
N MET A 45 7.90 -11.81 11.70
CA MET A 45 6.55 -11.36 12.07
C MET A 45 6.62 -10.13 12.98
N HIS A 46 7.62 -10.05 13.85
CA HIS A 46 7.85 -8.87 14.68
C HIS A 46 8.10 -7.61 13.83
N ASN A 47 8.95 -7.73 12.80
CA ASN A 47 9.20 -6.62 11.87
C ASN A 47 7.91 -6.19 11.16
N ILE A 48 7.06 -7.14 10.77
CA ILE A 48 5.78 -6.83 10.12
C ILE A 48 4.88 -6.04 11.06
N HIS A 49 4.78 -6.41 12.33
CA HIS A 49 3.98 -5.66 13.31
C HIS A 49 4.50 -4.23 13.51
N GLN A 50 5.82 -4.05 13.56
CA GLN A 50 6.43 -2.72 13.64
C GLN A 50 6.10 -1.88 12.40
N LEU A 51 6.16 -2.49 11.22
CA LEU A 51 5.85 -1.84 9.96
C LEU A 51 4.39 -1.36 9.92
N ILE A 52 3.46 -2.19 10.38
CA ILE A 52 2.03 -1.83 10.44
C ILE A 52 1.83 -0.60 11.33
N GLU A 53 2.49 -0.54 12.48
CA GLU A 53 2.41 0.63 13.36
C GLU A 53 2.91 1.90 12.69
N GLN A 54 3.98 1.81 11.89
CA GLN A 54 4.53 2.95 11.16
C GLN A 54 3.53 3.52 10.15
N PHE A 55 2.74 2.65 9.52
CA PHE A 55 1.76 3.08 8.52
C PHE A 55 0.58 3.85 9.10
N SER A 56 0.36 3.80 10.40
CA SER A 56 -0.75 4.50 11.05
C SER A 56 -0.48 5.99 11.27
N SER A 57 0.75 6.45 11.12
CA SER A 57 1.12 7.84 11.39
C SER A 57 2.16 8.34 10.39
N VAL A 58 1.69 8.78 9.23
CA VAL A 58 2.55 9.27 8.15
C VAL A 58 3.37 10.49 8.55
N ARG A 59 2.83 11.35 9.41
CA ARG A 59 3.52 12.57 9.85
C ARG A 59 4.73 12.27 10.73
N THR A 60 4.68 11.16 11.47
CA THR A 60 5.77 10.75 12.36
C THR A 60 6.77 9.84 11.65
N SER A 61 6.27 8.85 10.91
CA SER A 61 7.11 7.84 10.28
C SER A 61 7.60 8.22 8.88
N GLY A 62 6.90 9.14 8.22
CA GLY A 62 7.17 9.46 6.82
C GLY A 62 6.72 8.38 5.84
N GLN A 63 5.87 7.46 6.30
CA GLN A 63 5.40 6.32 5.50
C GLN A 63 3.90 6.14 5.64
N LEU A 64 3.27 5.77 4.53
CA LEU A 64 1.85 5.42 4.48
C LEU A 64 1.68 4.27 3.51
N ARG A 65 0.91 3.26 3.90
CA ARG A 65 0.52 2.18 3.00
C ARG A 65 -0.99 2.03 3.01
N MET A 66 -1.56 1.77 1.84
CA MET A 66 -2.95 1.37 1.71
C MET A 66 -3.03 0.05 0.96
N ILE A 67 -3.98 -0.79 1.37
CA ILE A 67 -4.22 -2.06 0.72
C ILE A 67 -5.14 -1.83 -0.48
N VAL A 68 -4.81 -2.46 -1.60
CA VAL A 68 -5.63 -2.46 -2.81
C VAL A 68 -6.51 -3.71 -2.80
N GLU A 69 -7.83 -3.51 -2.80
CA GLU A 69 -8.80 -4.61 -2.82
C GLU A 69 -9.67 -4.55 -4.05
N LEU A 70 -10.09 -5.72 -4.53
CA LEU A 70 -11.10 -5.80 -5.59
C LEU A 70 -12.48 -5.52 -5.00
N GLN A 71 -13.29 -4.73 -5.73
CA GLN A 71 -14.67 -4.43 -5.32
C GLN A 71 -15.58 -5.65 -5.35
N GLU A 72 -15.36 -6.55 -6.31
CA GLU A 72 -16.26 -7.69 -6.52
C GLU A 72 -16.27 -8.70 -5.38
N ASN A 73 -15.16 -8.85 -4.65
CA ASN A 73 -15.04 -9.91 -3.64
C ASN A 73 -14.23 -9.51 -2.41
N ASN A 74 -13.85 -8.22 -2.29
CA ASN A 74 -13.04 -7.70 -1.20
C ASN A 74 -11.68 -8.39 -1.05
N LYS A 75 -11.17 -8.98 -2.13
CA LYS A 75 -9.88 -9.65 -2.12
C LYS A 75 -8.74 -8.64 -2.18
N ALA A 76 -7.81 -8.70 -1.22
CA ALA A 76 -6.61 -7.88 -1.24
C ALA A 76 -5.66 -8.40 -2.32
N ILE A 77 -5.26 -7.54 -3.25
CA ILE A 77 -4.40 -7.91 -4.37
C ILE A 77 -3.05 -7.23 -4.36
N GLY A 78 -2.87 -6.22 -3.53
CA GLY A 78 -1.61 -5.49 -3.47
C GLY A 78 -1.65 -4.35 -2.48
N ALA A 79 -0.64 -3.51 -2.57
CA ALA A 79 -0.50 -2.34 -1.71
C ALA A 79 0.11 -1.18 -2.48
N ILE A 80 -0.28 0.03 -2.09
CA ILE A 80 0.33 1.26 -2.59
C ILE A 80 0.96 2.01 -1.43
N ASP A 81 2.18 2.47 -1.62
CA ASP A 81 3.00 3.08 -0.57
C ASP A 81 3.39 4.49 -0.90
N LEU A 82 3.39 5.31 0.14
CA LEU A 82 4.05 6.61 0.14
C LEU A 82 5.17 6.51 1.17
N TYR A 83 6.39 6.86 0.78
CA TYR A 83 7.54 6.82 1.68
C TYR A 83 8.49 7.97 1.39
N ASP A 84 9.46 8.16 2.28
CA ASP A 84 10.36 9.29 2.23
C ASP A 84 9.61 10.62 2.12
N VAL A 85 8.50 10.74 2.86
CA VAL A 85 7.66 11.93 2.84
C VAL A 85 8.40 13.11 3.44
N ASN A 86 8.52 14.19 2.68
CA ASN A 86 9.13 15.42 3.13
C ASN A 86 8.10 16.55 3.07
N PHE A 87 7.50 16.85 4.22
CA PHE A 87 6.48 17.90 4.32
C PHE A 87 7.03 19.30 4.07
N LYS A 88 8.31 19.52 4.39
CA LYS A 88 8.95 20.81 4.20
C LYS A 88 9.12 21.17 2.72
N HIS A 89 9.50 20.19 1.91
CA HIS A 89 9.75 20.38 0.48
C HIS A 89 8.62 19.89 -0.41
N GLY A 90 7.60 19.27 0.17
CA GLY A 90 6.40 18.88 -0.55
C GLY A 90 6.58 17.71 -1.54
N PHE A 91 7.47 16.77 -1.26
CA PHE A 91 7.64 15.60 -2.11
C PHE A 91 7.64 14.31 -1.30
N ALA A 92 7.41 13.22 -2.03
CA ALA A 92 7.46 11.87 -1.48
C ALA A 92 7.70 10.89 -2.61
N THR A 93 8.09 9.67 -2.25
CA THR A 93 8.25 8.58 -3.22
C THR A 93 7.03 7.67 -3.14
N LEU A 94 6.51 7.28 -4.30
CA LEU A 94 5.35 6.42 -4.41
C LEU A 94 5.78 5.06 -4.96
N GLY A 95 5.31 3.99 -4.32
CA GLY A 95 5.54 2.63 -4.78
C GLY A 95 4.24 1.87 -4.85
N ILE A 96 4.15 0.90 -5.73
CA ILE A 96 2.99 0.04 -5.86
C ILE A 96 3.42 -1.39 -6.13
N LEU A 97 2.70 -2.33 -5.49
CA LEU A 97 2.89 -3.75 -5.70
C LEU A 97 1.53 -4.40 -5.92
N ILE A 98 1.36 -5.06 -7.06
CA ILE A 98 0.25 -5.99 -7.26
C ILE A 98 0.82 -7.38 -6.93
N ALA A 99 0.59 -7.81 -5.71
CA ALA A 99 1.19 -9.04 -5.19
C ALA A 99 0.55 -10.29 -5.78
N ASP A 100 -0.73 -10.25 -6.14
CA ASP A 100 -1.42 -11.35 -6.78
C ASP A 100 -1.06 -11.36 -8.27
N THR A 101 -0.26 -12.35 -8.69
CA THR A 101 0.23 -12.43 -10.06
C THR A 101 -0.88 -12.61 -11.09
N GLN A 102 -2.02 -13.21 -10.68
CA GLN A 102 -3.17 -13.40 -11.58
C GLN A 102 -3.89 -12.09 -11.87
N GLU A 103 -3.70 -11.09 -11.02
CA GLU A 103 -4.33 -9.78 -11.17
C GLU A 103 -3.43 -8.76 -11.86
N ARG A 104 -2.22 -9.15 -12.24
CA ARG A 104 -1.31 -8.28 -13.00
C ARG A 104 -1.74 -8.19 -14.46
N GLY A 105 -1.41 -7.05 -15.09
CA GLY A 105 -1.72 -6.82 -16.49
C GLY A 105 -3.16 -6.40 -16.76
N LYS A 106 -3.94 -6.07 -15.72
CA LYS A 106 -5.33 -5.65 -15.84
C LYS A 106 -5.56 -4.15 -15.63
N GLY A 107 -4.47 -3.40 -15.44
CA GLY A 107 -4.55 -1.95 -15.23
C GLY A 107 -4.84 -1.52 -13.79
N TYR A 108 -4.84 -2.44 -12.84
CA TYR A 108 -5.13 -2.10 -11.43
C TYR A 108 -4.08 -1.19 -10.81
N ALA A 109 -2.80 -1.37 -11.17
CA ALA A 109 -1.73 -0.51 -10.66
C ALA A 109 -1.97 0.94 -11.06
N PHE A 110 -2.32 1.18 -12.32
CA PHE A 110 -2.61 2.53 -12.81
C PHE A 110 -3.81 3.14 -12.10
N GLU A 111 -4.89 2.37 -11.94
CA GLU A 111 -6.07 2.85 -11.20
C GLU A 111 -5.74 3.20 -9.76
N ALA A 112 -4.96 2.35 -9.08
CA ALA A 112 -4.57 2.58 -7.69
C ALA A 112 -3.71 3.84 -7.56
N ILE A 113 -2.76 4.05 -8.47
CA ILE A 113 -1.91 5.24 -8.48
C ILE A 113 -2.75 6.50 -8.67
N SER A 114 -3.67 6.49 -9.64
CA SER A 114 -4.54 7.64 -9.91
C SER A 114 -5.41 7.99 -8.71
N LEU A 115 -6.03 6.97 -8.11
CA LEU A 115 -6.88 7.14 -6.94
C LEU A 115 -6.10 7.67 -5.74
N PHE A 116 -4.92 7.12 -5.51
CA PHE A 116 -4.06 7.50 -4.40
C PHE A 116 -3.52 8.92 -4.56
N CYS A 117 -3.14 9.32 -5.77
CA CYS A 117 -2.68 10.67 -6.04
C CYS A 117 -3.80 11.70 -5.80
N ASP A 118 -5.03 11.38 -6.20
CA ASP A 118 -6.18 12.23 -5.92
C ASP A 118 -6.39 12.40 -4.40
N TYR A 119 -6.26 11.32 -3.66
CA TYR A 119 -6.31 11.35 -2.19
C TYR A 119 -5.23 12.27 -1.61
N CYS A 120 -3.99 12.12 -2.07
CA CYS A 120 -2.87 12.90 -1.54
C CYS A 120 -3.00 14.38 -1.80
N ARG A 121 -3.66 14.80 -2.88
CA ARG A 121 -3.90 16.22 -3.18
C ARG A 121 -4.86 16.88 -2.20
N GLU A 122 -5.70 16.10 -1.53
CA GLU A 122 -6.72 16.61 -0.61
C GLU A 122 -6.29 16.58 0.86
N VAL A 123 -5.11 16.02 1.13
CA VAL A 123 -4.66 15.81 2.53
C VAL A 123 -3.48 16.71 2.90
#